data_3092c5d7b94351b8b6db585ae9e50a1e
#
_entry.id   3092c5d7b94351b8b6db585ae9e50a1e
#
_cell.length_a   1.000
_cell.length_b   1.000
_cell.length_c   1.000
_cell.angle_alpha   90.00
_cell.angle_beta   90.00
_cell.angle_gamma   90.00
#
_symmetry.space_group_name_H-M   'P 1'
#
loop_
_entity.id
_entity.type
_entity.pdbx_description
1 polymer ?
#
loop_
_entity_poly.entity_id
_entity_poly.type
_entity_poly.pdbx_seq_one_letter_code
_entity_poly.pdbx_strand_id
1 'polypeptide(L)'
;MVRKRTCRHSFFPYFEGLSERAYSRAKLREYENKTVTYNGRTLPYYDATQQQRYLERQIRRWKREYLAMDAAGLDTSEASAKLAAWRAKQKDFLTQTGLGEDKFRSQVYGFGRSQAARARAQAERKKITKPSLSGILNNDEEGAILRYISGESYSLNEKLRNGKKLTRSESIQISALDSALNKMPKYKGLVERSLILDREGLMAFAKHHTVGTEVLYPAFTSASVGGEYHESPTVLLRIKSKTGRDLRKYNNEEQEVLFSRNCRFHILSAKIENKVIVLEMEEV
;
A
#
# COMPACT_ATOMS: atom_id res chain seq x y z
N MET A 1 -34.56 -5.23 -12.61
CA MET A 1 -33.35 -5.85 -13.21
C MET A 1 -32.40 -6.26 -12.11
N VAL A 2 -32.37 -7.55 -11.74
CA VAL A 2 -31.54 -8.05 -10.63
C VAL A 2 -30.10 -8.14 -11.08
N ARG A 3 -29.19 -7.37 -10.48
CA ARG A 3 -27.75 -7.50 -10.73
C ARG A 3 -27.31 -8.92 -10.31
N LYS A 4 -26.94 -9.75 -11.27
CA LYS A 4 -26.29 -11.04 -11.02
C LYS A 4 -24.99 -10.75 -10.27
N ARG A 5 -24.96 -11.02 -8.98
CA ARG A 5 -23.72 -11.10 -8.21
C ARG A 5 -22.94 -12.29 -8.74
N THR A 6 -21.82 -12.07 -9.40
CA THR A 6 -20.88 -13.11 -9.84
C THR A 6 -20.14 -13.65 -8.62
N CYS A 7 -20.84 -14.39 -7.79
CA CYS A 7 -20.26 -15.14 -6.68
C CYS A 7 -19.76 -16.50 -7.22
N ARG A 8 -18.51 -16.85 -6.96
CA ARG A 8 -17.95 -18.17 -7.32
C ARG A 8 -18.28 -19.27 -6.30
N HIS A 9 -19.23 -19.00 -5.41
CA HIS A 9 -19.67 -19.99 -4.45
C HIS A 9 -20.66 -20.95 -5.12
N SER A 10 -20.44 -22.23 -4.94
CA SER A 10 -21.38 -23.29 -5.28
C SER A 10 -22.16 -23.67 -4.01
N PHE A 11 -23.43 -23.97 -4.16
CA PHE A 11 -24.27 -24.48 -3.10
C PHE A 11 -24.61 -25.93 -3.40
N PHE A 12 -24.47 -26.77 -2.40
CA PHE A 12 -24.97 -28.14 -2.44
C PHE A 12 -26.10 -28.25 -1.41
N PRO A 13 -27.20 -28.96 -1.74
CA PRO A 13 -28.23 -29.20 -0.75
C PRO A 13 -27.64 -30.03 0.39
N TYR A 14 -27.92 -29.64 1.62
CA TYR A 14 -27.50 -30.33 2.83
C TYR A 14 -28.73 -30.79 3.60
N PHE A 15 -28.81 -32.09 3.85
CA PHE A 15 -29.85 -32.70 4.66
C PHE A 15 -29.19 -33.31 5.89
N GLU A 16 -29.58 -32.87 7.07
CA GLU A 16 -29.04 -33.37 8.33
C GLU A 16 -29.31 -34.86 8.48
N GLY A 17 -28.27 -35.63 8.80
CA GLY A 17 -28.31 -37.09 8.89
C GLY A 17 -28.20 -37.88 7.60
N LEU A 18 -28.30 -37.22 6.43
CA LEU A 18 -28.16 -37.85 5.09
C LEU A 18 -26.97 -37.34 4.28
N SER A 19 -26.63 -36.09 4.50
CA SER A 19 -25.53 -35.47 3.74
C SER A 19 -24.26 -35.36 4.57
N GLU A 20 -23.12 -35.66 3.97
CA GLU A 20 -21.82 -35.33 4.56
C GLU A 20 -21.51 -33.83 4.42
N ARG A 21 -20.92 -33.26 5.43
CA ARG A 21 -20.48 -31.87 5.39
C ARG A 21 -19.28 -31.73 4.44
N ALA A 22 -19.35 -30.83 3.48
CA ALA A 22 -18.25 -30.56 2.52
C ALA A 22 -16.93 -30.21 3.23
N TYR A 23 -16.99 -29.62 4.43
CA TYR A 23 -15.84 -29.31 5.25
C TYR A 23 -16.07 -29.75 6.70
N SER A 24 -15.12 -30.49 7.26
CA SER A 24 -15.12 -30.78 8.69
C SER A 24 -14.80 -29.53 9.51
N ARG A 25 -15.25 -29.48 10.76
CA ARG A 25 -14.91 -28.38 11.68
C ARG A 25 -13.39 -28.23 11.89
N ALA A 26 -12.67 -29.36 11.88
CA ALA A 26 -11.19 -29.34 11.97
C ALA A 26 -10.58 -28.63 10.77
N LYS A 27 -11.05 -28.91 9.56
CA LYS A 27 -10.56 -28.30 8.32
C LYS A 27 -10.88 -26.80 8.25
N LEU A 28 -12.03 -26.38 8.75
CA LEU A 28 -12.37 -24.95 8.85
C LEU A 28 -11.41 -24.23 9.80
N ARG A 29 -11.14 -24.80 10.99
CA ARG A 29 -10.15 -24.24 11.94
C ARG A 29 -8.73 -24.20 11.35
N GLU A 30 -8.35 -25.19 10.57
CA GLU A 30 -7.05 -25.19 9.85
C GLU A 30 -6.96 -24.00 8.90
N TYR A 31 -8.02 -23.71 8.13
CA TYR A 31 -8.07 -22.56 7.25
C TYR A 31 -8.06 -21.22 7.99
N GLU A 32 -8.79 -21.12 9.11
CA GLU A 32 -8.82 -19.93 9.96
C GLU A 32 -7.46 -19.63 10.59
N ASN A 33 -6.74 -20.67 11.01
CA ASN A 33 -5.44 -20.54 11.68
C ASN A 33 -4.26 -20.48 10.70
N LYS A 34 -4.51 -20.67 9.40
CA LYS A 34 -3.44 -20.61 8.41
C LYS A 34 -2.89 -19.21 8.28
N THR A 35 -1.58 -19.08 8.46
CA THR A 35 -0.86 -17.80 8.36
C THR A 35 0.29 -17.89 7.38
N VAL A 36 0.79 -16.73 6.94
CA VAL A 36 2.00 -16.56 6.14
C VAL A 36 2.82 -15.41 6.71
N THR A 37 4.10 -15.37 6.36
CA THR A 37 4.98 -14.29 6.80
C THR A 37 5.29 -13.35 5.63
N TYR A 38 5.12 -12.05 5.85
CA TYR A 38 5.52 -11.00 4.91
C TYR A 38 6.16 -9.82 5.64
N ASN A 39 7.34 -9.40 5.23
CA ASN A 39 8.14 -8.34 5.88
C ASN A 39 8.30 -8.56 7.39
N GLY A 40 8.55 -9.82 7.80
CA GLY A 40 8.71 -10.20 9.20
C GLY A 40 7.42 -10.22 10.03
N ARG A 41 6.25 -10.05 9.40
CA ARG A 41 4.93 -10.09 10.05
C ARG A 41 4.18 -11.35 9.68
N THR A 42 3.49 -11.90 10.66
CA THR A 42 2.52 -12.97 10.44
C THR A 42 1.19 -12.37 10.00
N LEU A 43 0.70 -12.79 8.85
CA LEU A 43 -0.58 -12.37 8.28
C LEU A 43 -1.52 -13.57 8.20
N PRO A 44 -2.83 -13.41 8.48
CA PRO A 44 -3.83 -14.41 8.14
C PRO A 44 -3.75 -14.76 6.65
N TYR A 45 -3.88 -16.03 6.33
CA TYR A 45 -3.80 -16.50 4.94
C TYR A 45 -4.83 -15.81 4.02
N TYR A 46 -6.03 -15.55 4.56
CA TYR A 46 -7.07 -14.83 3.83
C TYR A 46 -6.60 -13.43 3.44
N ASP A 47 -6.05 -12.66 4.38
CA ASP A 47 -5.58 -11.30 4.14
C ASP A 47 -4.43 -11.27 3.13
N ALA A 48 -3.51 -12.23 3.24
CA ALA A 48 -2.44 -12.39 2.26
C ALA A 48 -2.99 -12.67 0.85
N THR A 49 -4.05 -13.48 0.72
CA THR A 49 -4.69 -13.72 -0.59
C THR A 49 -5.41 -12.48 -1.11
N GLN A 50 -6.00 -11.64 -0.26
CA GLN A 50 -6.59 -10.36 -0.66
C GLN A 50 -5.51 -9.39 -1.14
N GLN A 51 -4.39 -9.31 -0.43
CA GLN A 51 -3.23 -8.52 -0.84
C GLN A 51 -2.67 -8.97 -2.20
N GLN A 52 -2.55 -10.28 -2.43
CA GLN A 52 -2.17 -10.82 -3.73
C GLN A 52 -3.14 -10.37 -4.84
N ARG A 53 -4.45 -10.47 -4.59
CA ARG A 53 -5.49 -10.01 -5.54
C ARG A 53 -5.39 -8.52 -5.83
N TYR A 54 -5.07 -7.72 -4.83
CA TYR A 54 -4.82 -6.29 -5.02
C TYR A 54 -3.65 -6.04 -5.98
N LEU A 55 -2.50 -6.70 -5.77
CA LEU A 55 -1.34 -6.59 -6.65
C LEU A 55 -1.68 -7.02 -8.09
N GLU A 56 -2.42 -8.11 -8.26
CA GLU A 56 -2.89 -8.60 -9.56
C GLU A 56 -3.82 -7.58 -10.26
N ARG A 57 -4.70 -6.90 -9.50
CA ARG A 57 -5.55 -5.83 -10.04
C ARG A 57 -4.75 -4.63 -10.53
N GLN A 58 -3.74 -4.22 -9.77
CA GLN A 58 -2.85 -3.12 -10.17
C GLN A 58 -2.08 -3.46 -11.45
N ILE A 59 -1.54 -4.67 -11.55
CA ILE A 59 -0.87 -5.14 -12.77
C ILE A 59 -1.83 -5.11 -13.98
N ARG A 60 -3.09 -5.56 -13.82
CA ARG A 60 -4.08 -5.49 -14.90
C ARG A 60 -4.44 -4.05 -15.28
N ARG A 61 -4.55 -3.16 -14.29
CA ARG A 61 -4.80 -1.73 -14.52
C ARG A 61 -3.71 -1.15 -15.41
N TRP A 62 -2.44 -1.31 -15.05
CA TRP A 62 -1.32 -0.75 -15.80
C TRP A 62 -1.07 -1.41 -17.15
N LYS A 63 -1.45 -2.67 -17.34
CA LYS A 63 -1.49 -3.29 -18.67
C LYS A 63 -2.53 -2.65 -19.58
N ARG A 64 -3.72 -2.36 -19.06
CA ARG A 64 -4.78 -1.67 -19.83
C ARG A 64 -4.41 -0.24 -20.17
N GLU A 65 -3.83 0.47 -19.20
CA GLU A 65 -3.34 1.83 -19.39
C GLU A 65 -2.27 1.87 -20.49
N TYR A 66 -1.30 0.97 -20.42
CA TYR A 66 -0.29 0.81 -21.47
C TYR A 66 -0.94 0.60 -22.85
N LEU A 67 -1.88 -0.33 -22.95
CA LEU A 67 -2.54 -0.62 -24.23
C LEU A 67 -3.32 0.56 -24.77
N ALA A 68 -4.01 1.31 -23.91
CA ALA A 68 -4.75 2.50 -24.30
C ALA A 68 -3.82 3.60 -24.83
N MET A 69 -2.71 3.84 -24.12
CA MET A 69 -1.69 4.81 -24.54
C MET A 69 -0.98 4.38 -25.83
N ASP A 70 -0.60 3.10 -25.96
CA ASP A 70 0.06 2.53 -27.14
C ASP A 70 -0.88 2.64 -28.37
N ALA A 71 -2.16 2.35 -28.22
CA ALA A 71 -3.16 2.48 -29.28
C ALA A 71 -3.42 3.94 -29.69
N ALA A 72 -3.33 4.87 -28.76
CA ALA A 72 -3.48 6.31 -29.01
C ALA A 72 -2.19 6.98 -29.52
N GLY A 73 -1.08 6.25 -29.67
CA GLY A 73 0.22 6.80 -30.06
C GLY A 73 0.87 7.70 -28.98
N LEU A 74 0.43 7.58 -27.72
CA LEU A 74 0.95 8.38 -26.62
C LEU A 74 2.20 7.75 -25.98
N ASP A 75 2.94 8.55 -25.19
CA ASP A 75 4.09 8.04 -24.45
C ASP A 75 3.67 7.02 -23.37
N THR A 76 4.10 5.78 -23.53
CA THR A 76 3.80 4.66 -22.62
C THR A 76 4.84 4.47 -21.52
N SER A 77 5.82 5.39 -21.39
CA SER A 77 6.95 5.25 -20.48
C SER A 77 6.51 5.20 -18.99
N GLU A 78 5.52 5.99 -18.62
CA GLU A 78 4.97 6.00 -17.26
C GLU A 78 4.24 4.69 -16.94
N ALA A 79 3.32 4.27 -17.81
CA ALA A 79 2.59 3.00 -17.64
C ALA A 79 3.53 1.80 -17.59
N SER A 80 4.61 1.84 -18.40
CA SER A 80 5.67 0.81 -18.42
C SER A 80 6.43 0.75 -17.09
N ALA A 81 6.83 1.89 -16.54
CA ALA A 81 7.53 1.98 -15.27
C ALA A 81 6.66 1.47 -14.11
N LYS A 82 5.40 1.91 -14.06
CA LYS A 82 4.43 1.45 -13.05
C LYS A 82 4.16 -0.04 -13.15
N LEU A 83 3.98 -0.57 -14.36
CA LEU A 83 3.81 -2.01 -14.57
C LEU A 83 5.01 -2.81 -14.06
N ALA A 84 6.24 -2.32 -14.31
CA ALA A 84 7.46 -2.97 -13.82
C ALA A 84 7.51 -2.97 -12.28
N ALA A 85 7.18 -1.84 -11.64
CA ALA A 85 7.17 -1.70 -10.18
C ALA A 85 6.12 -2.63 -9.52
N TRP A 86 4.89 -2.69 -10.03
CA TRP A 86 3.87 -3.58 -9.49
C TRP A 86 4.23 -5.07 -9.66
N ARG A 87 4.87 -5.43 -10.77
CA ARG A 87 5.39 -6.80 -10.96
C ARG A 87 6.50 -7.13 -9.96
N ALA A 88 7.38 -6.17 -9.67
CA ALA A 88 8.43 -6.36 -8.66
C ALA A 88 7.83 -6.55 -7.27
N LYS A 89 6.86 -5.72 -6.89
CA LYS A 89 6.10 -5.87 -5.61
C LYS A 89 5.40 -7.24 -5.52
N GLN A 90 4.75 -7.69 -6.60
CA GLN A 90 4.11 -9.00 -6.64
C GLN A 90 5.12 -10.12 -6.47
N LYS A 91 6.24 -10.08 -7.20
CA LYS A 91 7.30 -11.08 -7.10
C LYS A 91 7.86 -11.17 -5.67
N ASP A 92 8.16 -10.03 -5.06
CA ASP A 92 8.64 -9.94 -3.68
C ASP A 92 7.64 -10.54 -2.70
N PHE A 93 6.36 -10.12 -2.80
CA PHE A 93 5.27 -10.64 -1.98
C PHE A 93 5.12 -12.17 -2.09
N LEU A 94 5.11 -12.72 -3.30
CA LEU A 94 4.99 -14.15 -3.54
C LEU A 94 6.21 -14.92 -3.02
N THR A 95 7.41 -14.36 -3.18
CA THR A 95 8.66 -14.98 -2.69
C THR A 95 8.65 -15.08 -1.16
N GLN A 96 8.21 -14.04 -0.44
CA GLN A 96 8.21 -14.04 1.01
C GLN A 96 7.06 -14.86 1.61
N THR A 97 5.88 -14.82 1.01
CA THR A 97 4.68 -15.50 1.53
C THR A 97 4.58 -16.97 1.13
N GLY A 98 5.32 -17.40 0.10
CA GLY A 98 5.19 -18.74 -0.48
C GLY A 98 3.88 -18.99 -1.22
N LEU A 99 3.07 -17.93 -1.49
CA LEU A 99 1.83 -18.04 -2.24
C LEU A 99 2.12 -18.33 -3.72
N GLY A 100 1.32 -19.21 -4.33
CA GLY A 100 1.42 -19.52 -5.74
C GLY A 100 1.00 -18.35 -6.64
N GLU A 101 1.75 -18.13 -7.73
CA GLU A 101 1.38 -17.18 -8.77
C GLU A 101 0.21 -17.71 -9.62
N ASP A 102 -0.88 -16.97 -9.68
CA ASP A 102 -1.96 -17.20 -10.66
C ASP A 102 -1.79 -16.25 -11.85
N LYS A 103 -1.07 -16.72 -12.87
CA LYS A 103 -0.79 -15.96 -14.08
C LYS A 103 -2.05 -15.51 -14.82
N PHE A 104 -3.12 -16.30 -14.75
CA PHE A 104 -4.39 -16.00 -15.41
C PHE A 104 -5.04 -14.74 -14.83
N ARG A 105 -4.93 -14.55 -13.50
CA ARG A 105 -5.50 -13.38 -12.83
C ARG A 105 -4.84 -12.06 -13.19
N SER A 106 -3.62 -12.10 -13.69
CA SER A 106 -2.90 -10.89 -14.14
C SER A 106 -2.95 -10.70 -15.67
N GLN A 107 -3.67 -11.55 -16.42
CA GLN A 107 -3.80 -11.43 -17.87
C GLN A 107 -4.73 -10.29 -18.27
N VAL A 108 -4.42 -9.65 -19.39
CA VAL A 108 -5.25 -8.65 -20.08
C VAL A 108 -5.23 -8.98 -21.57
N TYR A 109 -6.40 -9.05 -22.17
CA TYR A 109 -6.53 -9.25 -23.61
C TYR A 109 -5.77 -8.15 -24.39
N GLY A 110 -5.05 -8.54 -25.42
CA GLY A 110 -4.21 -7.61 -26.19
C GLY A 110 -2.82 -7.32 -25.60
N PHE A 111 -2.56 -7.64 -24.32
CA PHE A 111 -1.23 -7.49 -23.73
C PHE A 111 -0.44 -8.79 -23.82
N GLY A 112 0.16 -9.04 -24.99
CA GLY A 112 0.95 -10.23 -25.28
C GLY A 112 2.46 -10.07 -25.01
N ARG A 113 3.25 -11.00 -25.56
CA ARG A 113 4.71 -11.02 -25.37
C ARG A 113 5.41 -9.78 -25.94
N SER A 114 4.97 -9.30 -27.10
CA SER A 114 5.56 -8.11 -27.75
C SER A 114 5.33 -6.83 -26.93
N GLN A 115 4.11 -6.64 -26.43
CA GLN A 115 3.80 -5.51 -25.54
C GLN A 115 4.59 -5.60 -24.23
N ALA A 116 4.70 -6.80 -23.66
CA ALA A 116 5.48 -7.02 -22.44
C ALA A 116 6.98 -6.71 -22.65
N ALA A 117 7.55 -7.06 -23.79
CA ALA A 117 8.95 -6.77 -24.13
C ALA A 117 9.17 -5.27 -24.33
N ARG A 118 8.30 -4.58 -25.09
CA ARG A 118 8.36 -3.12 -25.27
C ARG A 118 8.22 -2.36 -23.95
N ALA A 119 7.25 -2.72 -23.13
CA ALA A 119 7.04 -2.11 -21.82
C ALA A 119 8.27 -2.29 -20.90
N ARG A 120 8.90 -3.48 -20.92
CA ARG A 120 10.14 -3.72 -20.15
C ARG A 120 11.27 -2.83 -20.63
N ALA A 121 11.51 -2.76 -21.94
CA ALA A 121 12.56 -1.91 -22.52
C ALA A 121 12.35 -0.42 -22.18
N GLN A 122 11.12 0.07 -22.22
CA GLN A 122 10.81 1.44 -21.83
C GLN A 122 10.99 1.69 -20.33
N ALA A 123 10.58 0.77 -19.46
CA ALA A 123 10.79 0.88 -18.03
C ALA A 123 12.30 0.94 -17.68
N GLU A 124 13.13 0.13 -18.34
CA GLU A 124 14.59 0.18 -18.17
C GLU A 124 15.18 1.52 -18.65
N ARG A 125 14.75 2.04 -19.80
CA ARG A 125 15.19 3.37 -20.29
C ARG A 125 14.83 4.47 -19.30
N LYS A 126 13.63 4.43 -18.72
CA LYS A 126 13.18 5.43 -17.71
C LYS A 126 13.99 5.35 -16.41
N LYS A 127 14.46 4.18 -16.00
CA LYS A 127 15.40 4.06 -14.87
C LYS A 127 16.72 4.79 -15.13
N ILE A 128 17.21 4.74 -16.36
CA ILE A 128 18.48 5.38 -16.78
C ILE A 128 18.31 6.90 -16.91
N THR A 129 17.11 7.37 -17.30
CA THR A 129 16.80 8.78 -17.54
C THR A 129 16.15 9.50 -16.36
N LYS A 130 16.02 8.86 -15.18
CA LYS A 130 15.54 9.57 -13.99
C LYS A 130 16.44 10.79 -13.78
N PRO A 131 15.91 12.03 -13.86
CA PRO A 131 16.65 13.16 -13.36
C PRO A 131 16.86 12.90 -11.88
N SER A 132 18.08 12.61 -11.51
CA SER A 132 18.55 12.74 -10.15
C SER A 132 18.04 14.11 -9.67
N LEU A 133 17.48 14.20 -8.46
CA LEU A 133 17.43 15.47 -7.73
C LEU A 133 18.86 15.83 -7.31
N SER A 134 19.83 15.50 -8.20
CA SER A 134 21.26 15.76 -8.04
C SER A 134 21.48 17.27 -7.92
N GLY A 135 21.64 17.68 -6.69
CA GLY A 135 21.83 19.06 -6.27
C GLY A 135 21.20 19.38 -4.91
N ILE A 136 20.15 18.65 -4.49
CA ILE A 136 19.49 18.88 -3.19
C ILE A 136 19.76 17.72 -2.22
N LEU A 137 19.70 16.46 -2.69
CA LEU A 137 19.94 15.26 -1.90
C LEU A 137 21.26 14.60 -2.29
N ASN A 138 21.96 14.05 -1.30
CA ASN A 138 23.10 13.18 -1.55
C ASN A 138 22.64 11.71 -1.78
N ASN A 139 23.57 10.84 -2.18
CA ASN A 139 23.29 9.44 -2.51
C ASN A 139 22.70 8.65 -1.34
N ASP A 140 23.12 8.93 -0.10
CA ASP A 140 22.61 8.25 1.10
C ASP A 140 21.18 8.67 1.40
N GLU A 141 20.86 9.93 1.25
CA GLU A 141 19.53 10.51 1.42
C GLU A 141 18.55 9.98 0.35
N GLU A 142 18.96 9.97 -0.91
CA GLU A 142 18.17 9.40 -2.00
C GLU A 142 17.98 7.88 -1.80
N GLY A 143 19.03 7.17 -1.41
CA GLY A 143 18.98 5.75 -1.06
C GLY A 143 18.05 5.46 0.12
N ALA A 144 17.99 6.34 1.12
CA ALA A 144 17.09 6.19 2.26
C ALA A 144 15.62 6.36 1.85
N ILE A 145 15.29 7.32 0.97
CA ILE A 145 13.94 7.48 0.40
C ILE A 145 13.56 6.24 -0.41
N LEU A 146 14.42 5.78 -1.31
CA LEU A 146 14.14 4.61 -2.15
C LEU A 146 13.90 3.34 -1.32
N ARG A 147 14.67 3.12 -0.26
CA ARG A 147 14.44 2.02 0.69
C ARG A 147 13.12 2.18 1.42
N TYR A 148 12.80 3.40 1.87
CA TYR A 148 11.55 3.65 2.57
C TYR A 148 10.33 3.30 1.71
N ILE A 149 10.27 3.73 0.46
CA ILE A 149 9.15 3.44 -0.46
C ILE A 149 9.14 2.00 -0.98
N SER A 150 10.23 1.24 -0.84
CA SER A 150 10.32 -0.15 -1.31
C SER A 150 9.67 -1.19 -0.38
N GLY A 151 9.18 -0.78 0.80
CA GLY A 151 8.51 -1.65 1.77
C GLY A 151 9.31 -1.95 3.05
N GLU A 152 10.58 -1.56 3.16
CA GLU A 152 11.37 -1.65 4.40
C GLU A 152 10.80 -0.73 5.50
N SER A 153 9.98 0.24 5.13
CA SER A 153 9.31 1.18 6.04
C SER A 153 8.43 0.50 7.08
N TYR A 154 7.86 -0.66 6.80
CA TYR A 154 6.90 -1.30 7.72
C TYR A 154 7.55 -1.71 9.04
N SER A 155 8.67 -2.45 8.98
CA SER A 155 9.39 -2.90 10.18
C SER A 155 10.03 -1.73 10.93
N LEU A 156 10.55 -0.76 10.19
CA LEU A 156 11.14 0.46 10.74
C LEU A 156 10.09 1.30 11.49
N ASN A 157 8.96 1.56 10.88
CA ASN A 157 7.87 2.32 11.48
C ASN A 157 7.23 1.57 12.66
N GLU A 158 7.18 0.23 12.63
CA GLU A 158 6.72 -0.55 13.78
C GLU A 158 7.65 -0.37 14.99
N LYS A 159 8.97 -0.42 14.79
CA LYS A 159 9.95 -0.18 15.87
C LYS A 159 9.82 1.23 16.43
N LEU A 160 9.66 2.24 15.56
CA LEU A 160 9.48 3.62 15.97
C LEU A 160 8.20 3.80 16.80
N ARG A 161 7.06 3.23 16.36
CA ARG A 161 5.79 3.29 17.11
C ARG A 161 5.85 2.66 18.47
N ASN A 162 6.59 1.55 18.59
CA ASN A 162 6.65 0.76 19.81
C ASN A 162 7.88 1.10 20.68
N GLY A 163 8.68 2.12 20.32
CA GLY A 163 9.88 2.48 21.04
C GLY A 163 10.93 1.35 21.12
N LYS A 164 10.92 0.41 20.15
CA LYS A 164 11.85 -0.73 20.13
C LYS A 164 13.26 -0.28 19.76
N LYS A 165 14.26 -0.97 20.29
CA LYS A 165 15.68 -0.71 20.00
C LYS A 165 15.97 -0.84 18.50
N LEU A 166 16.61 0.18 17.93
CA LEU A 166 17.06 0.22 16.55
C LEU A 166 18.45 -0.38 16.40
N THR A 167 18.71 -1.04 15.30
CA THR A 167 20.06 -1.42 14.90
C THR A 167 20.84 -0.20 14.41
N ARG A 168 22.16 -0.32 14.32
CA ARG A 168 23.03 0.74 13.78
C ARG A 168 22.64 1.11 12.34
N SER A 169 22.33 0.12 11.50
CA SER A 169 21.90 0.34 10.11
C SER A 169 20.57 1.09 10.03
N GLU A 170 19.57 0.72 10.85
CA GLU A 170 18.29 1.43 10.92
C GLU A 170 18.44 2.86 11.41
N SER A 171 19.32 3.10 12.39
CA SER A 171 19.61 4.46 12.88
C SER A 171 20.24 5.34 11.79
N ILE A 172 21.17 4.79 11.00
CA ILE A 172 21.77 5.49 9.86
C ILE A 172 20.69 5.79 8.81
N GLN A 173 19.83 4.82 8.49
CA GLN A 173 18.75 4.98 7.52
C GLN A 173 17.76 6.06 7.95
N ILE A 174 17.36 6.08 9.23
CA ILE A 174 16.48 7.10 9.80
C ILE A 174 17.13 8.49 9.70
N SER A 175 18.41 8.62 10.09
CA SER A 175 19.11 9.90 10.02
C SER A 175 19.21 10.42 8.59
N ALA A 176 19.49 9.54 7.63
CA ALA A 176 19.54 9.92 6.22
C ALA A 176 18.14 10.31 5.70
N LEU A 177 17.08 9.61 6.11
CA LEU A 177 15.70 9.93 5.73
C LEU A 177 15.23 11.26 6.35
N ASP A 178 15.52 11.51 7.63
CA ASP A 178 15.23 12.79 8.28
C ASP A 178 15.93 13.95 7.57
N SER A 179 17.22 13.77 7.23
CA SER A 179 18.00 14.76 6.47
C SER A 179 17.39 15.02 5.10
N ALA A 180 17.03 13.95 4.37
CA ALA A 180 16.38 14.05 3.06
C ALA A 180 15.06 14.82 3.14
N LEU A 181 14.18 14.45 4.07
CA LEU A 181 12.88 15.10 4.26
C LEU A 181 13.04 16.59 4.60
N ASN A 182 14.05 16.97 5.39
CA ASN A 182 14.29 18.38 5.73
C ASN A 182 14.65 19.25 4.50
N LYS A 183 15.28 18.66 3.49
CA LYS A 183 15.66 19.34 2.25
C LYS A 183 14.55 19.38 1.20
N MET A 184 13.58 18.46 1.29
CA MET A 184 12.53 18.32 0.29
C MET A 184 11.45 19.42 0.41
N PRO A 185 10.78 19.78 -0.70
CA PRO A 185 9.70 20.77 -0.66
C PRO A 185 8.54 20.28 0.20
N LYS A 186 7.97 21.23 0.96
CA LYS A 186 6.77 20.98 1.78
C LYS A 186 5.55 20.88 0.88
N TYR A 187 4.70 19.90 1.15
CA TYR A 187 3.38 19.80 0.56
C TYR A 187 2.34 20.45 1.47
N LYS A 188 1.62 21.43 0.94
CA LYS A 188 0.51 22.10 1.62
C LYS A 188 -0.78 21.74 0.91
N GLY A 189 -1.69 21.07 1.59
CA GLY A 189 -2.95 20.65 1.00
C GLY A 189 -3.58 19.47 1.71
N LEU A 190 -4.69 18.99 1.18
CA LEU A 190 -5.39 17.83 1.69
C LEU A 190 -4.73 16.55 1.21
N VAL A 191 -4.49 15.61 2.12
CA VAL A 191 -4.02 14.26 1.84
C VAL A 191 -4.86 13.25 2.60
N GLU A 192 -4.91 12.02 2.10
CA GLU A 192 -5.70 10.94 2.68
C GLU A 192 -4.81 9.76 3.07
N ARG A 193 -5.12 9.17 4.21
CA ARG A 193 -4.50 7.93 4.67
C ARG A 193 -5.57 6.94 5.08
N SER A 194 -5.61 5.81 4.38
CA SER A 194 -6.53 4.73 4.69
C SER A 194 -5.85 3.65 5.53
N LEU A 195 -6.59 3.09 6.51
CA LEU A 195 -6.13 2.02 7.39
C LEU A 195 -7.14 0.87 7.37
N ILE A 196 -6.63 -0.35 7.48
CA ILE A 196 -7.44 -1.54 7.77
C ILE A 196 -7.05 -2.01 9.17
N LEU A 197 -7.96 -1.84 10.12
CA LEU A 197 -7.80 -2.25 11.51
C LEU A 197 -8.83 -3.33 11.81
N ASP A 198 -8.44 -4.31 12.60
CA ASP A 198 -9.37 -5.27 13.20
C ASP A 198 -10.17 -4.61 14.34
N ARG A 199 -11.04 -5.35 15.00
CA ARG A 199 -11.91 -4.83 16.06
C ARG A 199 -11.10 -4.25 17.24
N GLU A 200 -10.05 -4.92 17.65
CA GLU A 200 -9.20 -4.48 18.77
C GLU A 200 -8.42 -3.23 18.39
N GLY A 201 -7.86 -3.21 17.19
CA GLY A 201 -7.18 -2.06 16.62
C GLY A 201 -8.09 -0.84 16.48
N LEU A 202 -9.36 -1.02 16.08
CA LEU A 202 -10.35 0.05 16.00
C LEU A 202 -10.68 0.63 17.38
N MET A 203 -10.82 -0.21 18.41
CA MET A 203 -11.06 0.23 19.79
C MET A 203 -9.86 1.01 20.34
N ALA A 204 -8.65 0.50 20.13
CA ALA A 204 -7.42 1.18 20.53
C ALA A 204 -7.26 2.50 19.77
N PHE A 205 -7.52 2.51 18.47
CA PHE A 205 -7.47 3.70 17.63
C PHE A 205 -8.44 4.78 18.11
N ALA A 206 -9.71 4.44 18.33
CA ALA A 206 -10.74 5.37 18.79
C ALA A 206 -10.39 5.99 20.15
N LYS A 207 -9.79 5.21 21.06
CA LYS A 207 -9.34 5.69 22.38
C LYS A 207 -8.26 6.78 22.28
N HIS A 208 -7.39 6.70 21.28
CA HIS A 208 -6.28 7.64 21.09
C HIS A 208 -6.61 8.79 20.14
N HIS A 209 -7.75 8.71 19.41
CA HIS A 209 -8.13 9.70 18.40
C HIS A 209 -9.46 10.36 18.77
N THR A 210 -9.43 11.19 19.80
CA THR A 210 -10.61 11.92 20.30
C THR A 210 -10.69 13.29 19.67
N VAL A 211 -11.88 13.70 19.23
CA VAL A 211 -12.12 15.04 18.66
C VAL A 211 -11.72 16.13 19.65
N GLY A 212 -11.03 17.15 19.16
CA GLY A 212 -10.51 18.26 19.96
C GLY A 212 -9.18 17.99 20.65
N THR A 213 -8.57 16.81 20.45
CA THR A 213 -7.25 16.48 21.02
C THR A 213 -6.16 16.43 19.96
N GLU A 214 -4.91 16.50 20.40
CA GLU A 214 -3.74 16.27 19.58
C GLU A 214 -3.28 14.83 19.71
N VAL A 215 -2.90 14.21 18.59
CA VAL A 215 -2.31 12.89 18.55
C VAL A 215 -0.88 12.95 17.99
N LEU A 216 0.06 12.30 18.67
CA LEU A 216 1.45 12.16 18.24
C LEU A 216 1.63 10.90 17.41
N TYR A 217 2.22 11.04 16.24
CA TYR A 217 2.65 9.95 15.39
C TYR A 217 4.17 9.79 15.48
N PRO A 218 4.69 8.84 16.28
CA PRO A 218 6.13 8.73 16.53
C PRO A 218 6.92 8.19 15.34
N ALA A 219 6.27 7.53 14.40
CA ALA A 219 6.86 7.00 13.17
C ALA A 219 6.58 7.91 11.97
N PHE A 220 7.35 7.72 10.89
CA PHE A 220 7.03 8.35 9.62
C PHE A 220 5.63 7.94 9.17
N THR A 221 4.86 8.90 8.65
CA THR A 221 3.47 8.68 8.28
C THR A 221 3.26 9.02 6.81
N SER A 222 2.95 8.01 6.01
CA SER A 222 2.62 8.14 4.59
C SER A 222 1.14 8.44 4.41
N ALA A 223 0.83 9.36 3.51
CA ALA A 223 -0.52 9.68 3.04
C ALA A 223 -0.49 9.90 1.52
N SER A 224 -1.64 9.90 0.86
CA SER A 224 -1.76 10.03 -0.59
C SER A 224 -2.50 11.30 -0.98
N VAL A 225 -2.10 11.91 -2.09
CA VAL A 225 -2.86 12.99 -2.73
C VAL A 225 -3.87 12.37 -3.69
N GLY A 226 -5.16 12.62 -3.46
CA GLY A 226 -6.21 12.29 -4.42
C GLY A 226 -6.63 10.82 -4.48
N GLY A 227 -6.64 10.10 -3.36
CA GLY A 227 -7.25 8.78 -3.34
C GLY A 227 -6.91 7.88 -2.17
N GLU A 228 -7.79 6.95 -1.90
CA GLU A 228 -7.62 5.93 -0.87
C GLU A 228 -6.62 4.87 -1.32
N TYR A 229 -5.65 4.54 -0.47
CA TYR A 229 -4.69 3.46 -0.70
C TYR A 229 -5.36 2.07 -0.64
N HIS A 230 -6.37 1.91 0.24
CA HIS A 230 -7.13 0.68 0.40
C HIS A 230 -8.53 0.82 -0.22
N GLU A 231 -8.98 -0.19 -0.97
CA GLU A 231 -10.32 -0.22 -1.59
C GLU A 231 -11.48 -0.33 -0.58
N SER A 232 -11.21 -0.80 0.63
CA SER A 232 -12.21 -0.96 1.69
C SER A 232 -11.55 -0.71 3.04
N PRO A 233 -11.21 0.55 3.35
CA PRO A 233 -10.61 0.90 4.62
C PRO A 233 -11.64 0.75 5.76
N THR A 234 -11.15 0.51 6.97
CA THR A 234 -11.97 0.64 8.18
C THR A 234 -11.87 2.03 8.78
N VAL A 235 -10.76 2.73 8.49
CA VAL A 235 -10.51 4.12 8.91
C VAL A 235 -9.93 4.90 7.74
N LEU A 236 -10.45 6.10 7.53
CA LEU A 236 -9.94 7.09 6.59
C LEU A 236 -9.56 8.37 7.34
N LEU A 237 -8.30 8.78 7.22
CA LEU A 237 -7.80 10.03 7.75
C LEU A 237 -7.70 11.04 6.63
N ARG A 238 -8.42 12.15 6.71
CA ARG A 238 -8.29 13.33 5.86
C ARG A 238 -7.44 14.36 6.58
N ILE A 239 -6.23 14.58 6.10
CA ILE A 239 -5.21 15.36 6.81
C ILE A 239 -4.91 16.63 6.02
N LYS A 240 -5.08 17.77 6.66
CA LYS A 240 -4.59 19.04 6.14
C LYS A 240 -3.10 19.19 6.46
N SER A 241 -2.27 18.91 5.47
CA SER A 241 -0.81 18.96 5.58
C SER A 241 -0.27 20.40 5.53
N LYS A 242 0.72 20.68 6.38
CA LYS A 242 1.51 21.93 6.40
C LYS A 242 2.98 21.67 6.09
N THR A 243 3.53 20.55 6.55
CA THR A 243 4.97 20.25 6.47
C THR A 243 5.27 18.89 5.84
N GLY A 244 4.27 18.08 5.48
CA GLY A 244 4.46 16.83 4.77
C GLY A 244 5.34 17.02 3.54
N ARG A 245 6.15 16.02 3.18
CA ARG A 245 7.12 16.09 2.08
C ARG A 245 6.61 15.38 0.84
N ASP A 246 6.71 16.06 -0.27
CA ASP A 246 6.22 15.57 -1.56
C ASP A 246 7.16 14.48 -2.11
N LEU A 247 6.76 13.23 -1.98
CA LEU A 247 7.47 12.06 -2.53
C LEU A 247 6.94 11.61 -3.89
N ARG A 248 6.02 12.32 -4.52
CA ARG A 248 5.39 11.92 -5.79
C ARG A 248 6.39 11.69 -6.91
N LYS A 249 7.53 12.39 -6.90
CA LYS A 249 8.62 12.15 -7.85
C LYS A 249 9.28 10.78 -7.68
N TYR A 250 9.28 10.25 -6.45
CA TYR A 250 9.85 8.94 -6.12
C TYR A 250 8.79 7.85 -6.13
N ASN A 251 7.58 8.15 -5.64
CA ASN A 251 6.45 7.24 -5.52
C ASN A 251 5.18 7.86 -6.13
N ASN A 252 5.20 8.04 -7.44
CA ASN A 252 4.07 8.58 -8.19
C ASN A 252 2.86 7.63 -8.20
N GLU A 253 3.08 6.33 -7.91
CA GLU A 253 2.03 5.34 -7.87
C GLU A 253 1.05 5.58 -6.72
N GLU A 254 1.57 5.94 -5.56
CA GLU A 254 0.79 6.19 -4.36
C GLU A 254 0.52 7.68 -4.17
N GLN A 255 0.99 8.55 -5.09
CA GLN A 255 0.89 10.00 -4.94
C GLN A 255 1.31 10.46 -3.53
N GLU A 256 2.44 9.89 -3.06
CA GLU A 256 2.81 9.88 -1.66
C GLU A 256 3.27 11.24 -1.15
N VAL A 257 2.74 11.62 -0.01
CA VAL A 257 3.24 12.67 0.86
C VAL A 257 3.64 12.05 2.19
N LEU A 258 4.88 12.26 2.60
CA LEU A 258 5.44 11.68 3.80
C LEU A 258 5.62 12.71 4.91
N PHE A 259 4.97 12.48 6.05
CA PHE A 259 5.20 13.24 7.27
C PHE A 259 6.42 12.71 8.02
N SER A 260 7.21 13.61 8.54
CA SER A 260 8.35 13.28 9.40
C SER A 260 7.87 12.56 10.67
N ARG A 261 8.77 11.79 11.28
CA ARG A 261 8.50 11.19 12.59
C ARG A 261 8.24 12.26 13.66
N ASN A 262 7.49 11.88 14.68
CA ASN A 262 7.04 12.77 15.77
C ASN A 262 6.14 13.92 15.28
N CYS A 263 5.44 13.73 14.16
CA CYS A 263 4.46 14.68 13.69
C CYS A 263 3.21 14.64 14.60
N ARG A 264 2.59 15.79 14.82
CA ARG A 264 1.37 15.93 15.61
C ARG A 264 0.22 16.36 14.73
N PHE A 265 -0.96 15.85 15.03
CA PHE A 265 -2.18 16.19 14.33
C PHE A 265 -3.27 16.53 15.33
N HIS A 266 -3.96 17.65 15.12
CA HIS A 266 -5.16 18.00 15.85
C HIS A 266 -6.38 17.37 15.16
N ILE A 267 -7.26 16.71 15.92
CA ILE A 267 -8.44 16.03 15.40
C ILE A 267 -9.61 17.00 15.40
N LEU A 268 -10.06 17.36 14.21
CA LEU A 268 -11.11 18.36 14.00
C LEU A 268 -12.51 17.75 14.09
N SER A 269 -12.69 16.58 13.44
CA SER A 269 -13.98 15.88 13.43
C SER A 269 -13.80 14.37 13.29
N ALA A 270 -14.82 13.62 13.72
CA ALA A 270 -14.93 12.19 13.55
C ALA A 270 -16.36 11.83 13.16
N LYS A 271 -16.53 11.03 12.10
CA LYS A 271 -17.85 10.57 11.63
C LYS A 271 -17.74 9.17 11.04
N ILE A 272 -18.87 8.49 10.92
CA ILE A 272 -18.95 7.19 10.25
C ILE A 272 -19.64 7.40 8.90
N GLU A 273 -18.92 7.14 7.81
CA GLU A 273 -19.42 7.18 6.45
C GLU A 273 -19.31 5.77 5.84
N ASN A 274 -20.42 5.18 5.40
CA ASN A 274 -20.45 3.84 4.77
C ASN A 274 -19.69 2.75 5.56
N LYS A 275 -19.83 2.74 6.88
CA LYS A 275 -19.12 1.82 7.82
C LYS A 275 -17.62 2.08 7.95
N VAL A 276 -17.11 3.19 7.43
CA VAL A 276 -15.73 3.65 7.58
C VAL A 276 -15.71 4.78 8.61
N ILE A 277 -14.77 4.72 9.54
CA ILE A 277 -14.50 5.84 10.46
C ILE A 277 -13.68 6.88 9.69
N VAL A 278 -14.26 8.06 9.47
CA VAL A 278 -13.59 9.18 8.80
C VAL A 278 -13.19 10.22 9.83
N LEU A 279 -11.90 10.51 9.92
CA LEU A 279 -11.35 11.57 10.75
C LEU A 279 -10.84 12.72 9.88
N GLU A 280 -11.24 13.94 10.21
CA GLU A 280 -10.62 15.14 9.68
C GLU A 280 -9.57 15.64 10.68
N MET A 281 -8.37 15.85 10.20
CA MET A 281 -7.21 16.19 11.02
C MET A 281 -6.43 17.34 10.40
N GLU A 282 -5.79 18.13 11.23
CA GLU A 282 -4.87 19.17 10.80
C GLU A 282 -3.49 18.95 11.43
N GLU A 283 -2.45 19.07 10.64
CA GLU A 283 -1.07 19.04 11.13
C GLU A 283 -0.81 20.27 12.02
N VAL A 284 -0.21 20.07 13.20
CA VAL A 284 0.07 21.13 14.17
C VAL A 284 1.39 21.82 13.91
#